data_63985441140d2f12c281cc6b80185bd6
#
_entry.id   63985441140d2f12c281cc6b80185bd6
#
_cell.length_a   1.000
_cell.length_b   1.000
_cell.length_c   1.000
_cell.angle_alpha   90.00
_cell.angle_beta   90.00
_cell.angle_gamma   90.00
#
_symmetry.space_group_name_H-M   'P 1'
#
loop_
_entity.id
_entity.type
_entity.pdbx_description
1 polymer ?
#
loop_
_entity_poly.entity_id
_entity_poly.type
_entity_poly.pdbx_seq_one_letter_code
_entity_poly.pdbx_strand_id
1 'polypeptide(L)'
;MTTNNNTLHYTSAEMMTITAARALTNNTTCFVGIGLPSEAANVARLTHAPEVTLIYESGTLQTKPDVLPLSIGDGELCESALTTVSVPEMFRYWLQGGHIDVGFLGTAQIDRFANLNTTVIAADHSEGGKNGAHSYANPKVRLPGGGGAPEISTNAKEVFITVKHSKRTFVKDVDFITTIGFGRDGKGRENLPNIGRGPSIVITDLCILKPDPITKELMVTSLHPGTTKEDVIEATGWEVKFADSLDTTPAPSEKELHVLRELKARTEKAHSAQETA
;
A
#
# COMPACT_ATOMS: atom_id res chain seq x y z
N MET A 1 -23.13 25.70 -28.28
CA MET A 1 -22.94 24.99 -27.01
C MET A 1 -21.44 24.71 -26.88
N THR A 2 -20.74 25.57 -26.16
CA THR A 2 -19.31 25.45 -25.91
C THR A 2 -19.13 24.45 -24.78
N THR A 3 -18.68 23.23 -25.11
CA THR A 3 -18.19 22.26 -24.12
C THR A 3 -16.92 22.82 -23.53
N ASN A 4 -17.00 23.39 -22.33
CA ASN A 4 -15.85 23.67 -21.51
C ASN A 4 -15.24 22.31 -21.08
N ASN A 5 -14.27 21.81 -21.85
CA ASN A 5 -13.37 20.74 -21.40
C ASN A 5 -12.41 21.33 -20.36
N ASN A 6 -12.90 21.57 -19.17
CA ASN A 6 -12.04 21.82 -18.01
C ASN A 6 -11.50 20.45 -17.58
N THR A 7 -10.47 19.95 -18.28
CA THR A 7 -9.77 18.71 -17.88
C THR A 7 -9.08 19.00 -16.56
N LEU A 8 -9.59 18.39 -15.49
CA LEU A 8 -9.05 18.49 -14.16
C LEU A 8 -7.61 17.97 -14.16
N HIS A 9 -6.64 18.83 -13.86
CA HIS A 9 -5.23 18.43 -13.82
C HIS A 9 -4.89 17.76 -12.49
N TYR A 10 -4.40 16.54 -12.56
CA TYR A 10 -3.90 15.78 -11.42
C TYR A 10 -2.63 15.00 -11.80
N THR A 11 -1.81 14.71 -10.81
CA THR A 11 -0.60 13.90 -10.96
C THR A 11 -0.90 12.42 -10.81
N SER A 12 -0.02 11.54 -11.30
CA SER A 12 -0.13 10.10 -11.09
C SER A 12 -0.10 9.72 -9.59
N ALA A 13 0.64 10.46 -8.78
CA ALA A 13 0.65 10.30 -7.33
C ALA A 13 -0.70 10.62 -6.70
N GLU A 14 -1.36 11.72 -7.12
CA GLU A 14 -2.72 12.07 -6.66
C GLU A 14 -3.73 11.00 -7.11
N MET A 15 -3.61 10.50 -8.36
CA MET A 15 -4.44 9.39 -8.85
C MET A 15 -4.30 8.15 -7.97
N MET A 16 -3.07 7.75 -7.63
CA MET A 16 -2.79 6.61 -6.78
C MET A 16 -3.34 6.79 -5.37
N THR A 17 -3.15 7.96 -4.75
CA THR A 17 -3.67 8.28 -3.42
C THR A 17 -5.20 8.25 -3.39
N ILE A 18 -5.87 8.87 -4.35
CA ILE A 18 -7.34 8.88 -4.42
C ILE A 18 -7.89 7.48 -4.68
N THR A 19 -7.24 6.69 -5.55
CA THR A 19 -7.61 5.30 -5.79
C THR A 19 -7.52 4.46 -4.51
N ALA A 20 -6.46 4.64 -3.73
CA ALA A 20 -6.30 3.97 -2.45
C ALA A 20 -7.34 4.43 -1.41
N ALA A 21 -7.67 5.72 -1.37
CA ALA A 21 -8.72 6.25 -0.51
C ALA A 21 -10.08 5.61 -0.81
N ARG A 22 -10.45 5.51 -2.09
CA ARG A 22 -11.73 4.92 -2.55
C ARG A 22 -11.90 3.45 -2.19
N ALA A 23 -10.81 2.72 -1.94
CA ALA A 23 -10.84 1.33 -1.51
C ALA A 23 -11.26 1.15 -0.04
N LEU A 24 -11.25 2.22 0.77
CA LEU A 24 -11.68 2.20 2.16
C LEU A 24 -13.16 2.55 2.31
N THR A 25 -13.81 1.98 3.32
CA THR A 25 -15.23 2.22 3.63
C THR A 25 -15.42 2.59 5.10
N ASN A 26 -16.61 3.07 5.48
CA ASN A 26 -16.93 3.45 6.86
C ASN A 26 -16.71 2.33 7.89
N ASN A 27 -16.90 1.07 7.50
CA ASN A 27 -16.77 -0.07 8.43
C ASN A 27 -15.36 -0.68 8.43
N THR A 28 -14.38 -0.01 7.82
CA THR A 28 -13.01 -0.51 7.73
C THR A 28 -12.21 -0.10 8.96
N THR A 29 -11.64 -1.06 9.67
CA THR A 29 -10.54 -0.83 10.63
C THR A 29 -9.23 -0.97 9.87
N CYS A 30 -8.56 0.17 9.66
CA CYS A 30 -7.40 0.28 8.80
C CYS A 30 -6.12 0.47 9.60
N PHE A 31 -5.16 -0.43 9.41
CA PHE A 31 -3.80 -0.29 9.93
C PHE A 31 -2.98 0.54 8.92
N VAL A 32 -2.66 1.77 9.31
CA VAL A 32 -2.17 2.81 8.41
C VAL A 32 -0.66 2.93 8.48
N GLY A 33 0.00 2.93 7.31
CA GLY A 33 1.39 3.31 7.17
C GLY A 33 1.57 4.81 6.96
N ILE A 34 2.81 5.29 7.07
CA ILE A 34 3.16 6.69 6.81
C ILE A 34 3.29 6.95 5.30
N GLY A 35 3.17 8.20 4.89
CA GLY A 35 3.21 8.64 3.49
C GLY A 35 1.88 8.41 2.78
N LEU A 36 1.92 7.84 1.57
CA LEU A 36 0.72 7.64 0.74
C LEU A 36 -0.43 6.90 1.46
N PRO A 37 -0.20 5.84 2.25
CA PRO A 37 -1.26 5.22 3.03
C PRO A 37 -1.96 6.17 3.99
N SER A 38 -1.20 7.03 4.69
CA SER A 38 -1.76 8.04 5.59
C SER A 38 -2.54 9.11 4.83
N GLU A 39 -2.03 9.56 3.69
CA GLU A 39 -2.75 10.48 2.80
C GLU A 39 -4.10 9.86 2.37
N ALA A 40 -4.07 8.65 1.84
CA ALA A 40 -5.25 7.95 1.34
C ALA A 40 -6.30 7.72 2.44
N ALA A 41 -5.88 7.24 3.60
CA ALA A 41 -6.77 6.95 4.72
C ALA A 41 -7.44 8.24 5.26
N ASN A 42 -6.69 9.34 5.36
CA ASN A 42 -7.24 10.63 5.78
C ASN A 42 -8.13 11.28 4.71
N VAL A 43 -7.82 11.14 3.43
CA VAL A 43 -8.72 11.56 2.35
C VAL A 43 -10.04 10.76 2.40
N ALA A 44 -9.99 9.45 2.58
CA ALA A 44 -11.18 8.63 2.75
C ALA A 44 -12.04 9.12 3.92
N ARG A 45 -11.42 9.35 5.09
CA ARG A 45 -12.08 9.86 6.29
C ARG A 45 -12.73 11.23 6.07
N LEU A 46 -12.07 12.11 5.34
CA LEU A 46 -12.54 13.47 5.09
C LEU A 46 -13.55 13.58 3.92
N THR A 47 -13.80 12.49 3.20
CA THR A 47 -14.68 12.51 2.01
C THR A 47 -15.86 11.56 2.12
N HIS A 48 -15.66 10.26 1.91
CA HIS A 48 -16.71 9.27 1.73
C HIS A 48 -16.79 8.23 2.84
N ALA A 49 -15.76 8.14 3.69
CA ALA A 49 -15.68 7.15 4.76
C ALA A 49 -15.38 7.80 6.13
N PRO A 50 -16.21 8.75 6.64
CA PRO A 50 -15.93 9.49 7.87
C PRO A 50 -15.86 8.61 9.14
N GLU A 51 -16.38 7.39 9.09
CA GLU A 51 -16.37 6.42 10.20
C GLU A 51 -15.27 5.36 10.06
N VAL A 52 -14.38 5.49 9.07
CA VAL A 52 -13.21 4.60 8.98
C VAL A 52 -12.37 4.72 10.25
N THR A 53 -12.01 3.58 10.83
CA THR A 53 -11.18 3.55 12.04
C THR A 53 -9.70 3.46 11.65
N LEU A 54 -8.95 4.53 11.91
CA LEU A 54 -7.51 4.58 11.64
C LEU A 54 -6.73 4.15 12.87
N ILE A 55 -5.84 3.19 12.67
CA ILE A 55 -4.93 2.65 13.69
C ILE A 55 -3.51 2.73 13.16
N TYR A 56 -2.58 3.21 13.99
CA TYR A 56 -1.17 3.26 13.64
C TYR A 56 -0.35 2.29 14.50
N GLU A 57 0.74 1.81 13.94
CA GLU A 57 1.62 0.81 14.56
C GLU A 57 2.15 1.23 15.94
N SER A 58 2.30 2.54 16.16
CA SER A 58 2.71 3.11 17.46
C SER A 58 1.74 2.84 18.61
N GLY A 59 0.52 2.39 18.32
CA GLY A 59 -0.49 2.08 19.33
C GLY A 59 -1.64 3.08 19.41
N THR A 60 -1.73 4.04 18.50
CA THR A 60 -2.85 5.00 18.47
C THR A 60 -4.07 4.38 17.81
N LEU A 61 -5.21 4.41 18.50
CA LEU A 61 -6.48 3.84 18.08
C LEU A 61 -7.48 4.93 17.75
N GLN A 62 -8.16 4.78 16.61
CA GLN A 62 -9.21 5.70 16.13
C GLN A 62 -8.73 7.16 16.12
N THR A 63 -7.51 7.36 15.64
CA THR A 63 -6.93 8.70 15.51
C THR A 63 -7.53 9.45 14.32
N LYS A 64 -7.64 10.77 14.46
CA LYS A 64 -8.20 11.67 13.44
C LYS A 64 -7.29 12.89 13.24
N PRO A 65 -6.06 12.69 12.76
CA PRO A 65 -5.08 13.77 12.69
C PRO A 65 -5.55 14.88 11.76
N ASP A 66 -5.27 16.13 12.14
CA ASP A 66 -5.55 17.30 11.32
C ASP A 66 -4.48 17.54 10.26
N VAL A 67 -3.27 17.11 10.53
CA VAL A 67 -2.12 17.11 9.61
C VAL A 67 -1.55 15.70 9.46
N LEU A 68 -0.88 15.43 8.35
CA LEU A 68 -0.26 14.12 8.13
C LEU A 68 0.94 13.95 9.08
N PRO A 69 1.07 12.79 9.73
CA PRO A 69 2.18 12.53 10.64
C PRO A 69 3.50 12.39 9.88
N LEU A 70 4.58 12.91 10.47
CA LEU A 70 5.96 12.74 9.97
C LEU A 70 6.47 11.30 10.15
N SER A 71 6.02 10.65 11.21
CA SER A 71 6.42 9.27 11.55
C SER A 71 5.30 8.57 12.31
N ILE A 72 5.43 7.26 12.52
CA ILE A 72 4.50 6.50 13.36
C ILE A 72 4.53 6.92 14.83
N GLY A 73 5.58 7.60 15.28
CA GLY A 73 5.75 8.12 16.63
C GLY A 73 5.40 9.61 16.77
N ASP A 74 4.77 10.21 15.76
CA ASP A 74 4.39 11.62 15.80
C ASP A 74 3.31 11.87 16.86
N GLY A 75 3.49 12.93 17.66
CA GLY A 75 2.54 13.34 18.72
C GLY A 75 1.15 13.67 18.18
N GLU A 76 1.04 14.18 16.97
CA GLU A 76 -0.22 14.44 16.27
C GLU A 76 -1.17 13.23 16.27
N LEU A 77 -0.62 12.03 16.17
CA LEU A 77 -1.40 10.80 16.21
C LEU A 77 -2.03 10.53 17.58
N CYS A 78 -1.36 10.95 18.66
CA CYS A 78 -1.86 10.77 20.04
C CYS A 78 -2.90 11.83 20.40
N GLU A 79 -2.76 13.06 19.93
CA GLU A 79 -3.64 14.17 20.28
C GLU A 79 -5.10 13.93 19.91
N SER A 80 -5.33 13.28 18.76
CA SER A 80 -6.67 12.97 18.28
C SER A 80 -7.12 11.53 18.49
N ALA A 81 -6.28 10.68 19.11
CA ALA A 81 -6.61 9.28 19.34
C ALA A 81 -7.70 9.11 20.40
N LEU A 82 -8.61 8.14 20.19
CA LEU A 82 -9.56 7.72 21.22
C LEU A 82 -8.82 7.15 22.45
N THR A 83 -7.78 6.37 22.19
CA THR A 83 -6.88 5.81 23.20
C THR A 83 -5.56 5.40 22.58
N THR A 84 -4.59 5.14 23.47
CA THR A 84 -3.28 4.59 23.07
C THR A 84 -3.03 3.30 23.82
N VAL A 85 -2.40 2.35 23.13
CA VAL A 85 -1.96 1.07 23.70
C VAL A 85 -0.48 0.87 23.43
N SER A 86 0.14 -0.08 24.14
CA SER A 86 1.54 -0.41 23.84
C SER A 86 1.68 -1.11 22.48
N VAL A 87 2.85 -0.98 21.86
CA VAL A 87 3.14 -1.69 20.59
C VAL A 87 2.90 -3.21 20.71
N PRO A 88 3.32 -3.91 21.78
CA PRO A 88 2.99 -5.32 21.95
C PRO A 88 1.49 -5.61 22.01
N GLU A 89 0.68 -4.74 22.63
CA GLU A 89 -0.79 -4.90 22.65
C GLU A 89 -1.40 -4.68 21.27
N MET A 90 -0.89 -3.69 20.51
CA MET A 90 -1.32 -3.42 19.14
C MET A 90 -1.13 -4.66 18.27
N PHE A 91 0.04 -5.30 18.33
CA PHE A 91 0.31 -6.48 17.52
C PHE A 91 -0.42 -7.73 18.01
N ARG A 92 -0.45 -7.99 19.33
CA ARG A 92 -1.03 -9.22 19.87
C ARG A 92 -2.56 -9.21 19.93
N TYR A 93 -3.16 -8.12 20.36
CA TYR A 93 -4.60 -8.09 20.60
C TYR A 93 -5.36 -7.54 19.40
N TRP A 94 -4.85 -6.51 18.75
CA TRP A 94 -5.54 -5.90 17.62
C TRP A 94 -5.24 -6.61 16.31
N LEU A 95 -3.98 -6.78 15.96
CA LEU A 95 -3.59 -7.37 14.70
C LEU A 95 -3.76 -8.89 14.71
N GLN A 96 -3.06 -9.62 15.58
CA GLN A 96 -3.16 -11.08 15.70
C GLN A 96 -4.55 -11.52 16.23
N GLY A 97 -5.25 -10.66 16.97
CA GLY A 97 -6.63 -10.87 17.38
C GLY A 97 -7.66 -10.76 16.25
N GLY A 98 -7.25 -10.38 15.02
CA GLY A 98 -8.12 -10.32 13.86
C GLY A 98 -9.05 -9.10 13.81
N HIS A 99 -8.73 -8.02 14.54
CA HIS A 99 -9.53 -6.80 14.60
C HIS A 99 -9.18 -5.78 13.50
N ILE A 100 -8.17 -6.06 12.68
CA ILE A 100 -7.74 -5.20 11.57
C ILE A 100 -8.31 -5.75 10.27
N ASP A 101 -9.13 -4.94 9.59
CA ASP A 101 -9.71 -5.33 8.31
C ASP A 101 -8.71 -5.17 7.18
N VAL A 102 -8.02 -4.03 7.12
CA VAL A 102 -7.08 -3.68 6.05
C VAL A 102 -5.75 -3.23 6.64
N GLY A 103 -4.65 -3.80 6.15
CA GLY A 103 -3.30 -3.28 6.37
C GLY A 103 -2.72 -2.71 5.08
N PHE A 104 -2.18 -1.50 5.11
CA PHE A 104 -1.44 -0.94 3.99
C PHE A 104 0.03 -1.32 4.05
N LEU A 105 0.57 -1.74 2.91
CA LEU A 105 1.99 -2.04 2.75
C LEU A 105 2.58 -1.38 1.50
N GLY A 106 3.82 -0.93 1.61
CA GLY A 106 4.67 -0.54 0.50
C GLY A 106 5.82 -1.53 0.34
N THR A 107 6.56 -1.46 -0.76
CA THR A 107 7.67 -2.38 -1.03
C THR A 107 8.69 -1.82 -2.01
N ALA A 108 9.90 -2.36 -1.97
CA ALA A 108 10.93 -2.11 -2.99
C ALA A 108 10.83 -3.09 -4.17
N GLN A 109 10.38 -4.33 -3.93
CA GLN A 109 10.10 -5.30 -4.98
C GLN A 109 8.81 -6.07 -4.64
N ILE A 110 8.03 -6.35 -5.69
CA ILE A 110 6.84 -7.21 -5.67
C ILE A 110 6.94 -8.20 -6.82
N ASP A 111 6.56 -9.46 -6.58
CA ASP A 111 6.44 -10.46 -7.63
C ASP A 111 4.98 -10.71 -8.04
N ARG A 112 4.79 -11.59 -9.03
CA ARG A 112 3.47 -11.94 -9.57
C ARG A 112 2.50 -12.56 -8.56
N PHE A 113 2.97 -13.06 -7.43
CA PHE A 113 2.16 -13.59 -6.33
C PHE A 113 2.06 -12.62 -5.15
N ALA A 114 2.39 -11.35 -5.39
CA ALA A 114 2.36 -10.30 -4.39
C ALA A 114 3.22 -10.57 -3.15
N ASN A 115 4.29 -11.36 -3.27
CA ASN A 115 5.32 -11.40 -2.24
C ASN A 115 6.10 -10.09 -2.29
N LEU A 116 6.46 -9.54 -1.13
CA LEU A 116 7.10 -8.25 -1.00
C LEU A 116 8.52 -8.40 -0.47
N ASN A 117 9.43 -7.61 -1.01
CA ASN A 117 10.79 -7.50 -0.52
C ASN A 117 11.11 -6.07 -0.07
N THR A 118 11.41 -5.95 1.21
CA THR A 118 11.91 -4.73 1.85
C THR A 118 13.21 -4.97 2.60
N THR A 119 13.89 -6.10 2.36
CA THR A 119 15.07 -6.52 3.14
C THR A 119 16.39 -6.36 2.39
N VAL A 120 16.53 -6.98 1.21
CA VAL A 120 17.78 -6.94 0.44
C VAL A 120 17.54 -7.03 -1.06
N ILE A 121 18.38 -6.36 -1.83
CA ILE A 121 18.52 -6.58 -3.28
C ILE A 121 19.80 -7.36 -3.50
N ALA A 122 19.72 -8.50 -4.18
CA ALA A 122 20.87 -9.37 -4.44
C ALA A 122 21.91 -8.69 -5.34
N ALA A 123 23.18 -8.96 -5.07
CA ALA A 123 24.28 -8.45 -5.89
C ALA A 123 24.38 -9.19 -7.23
N ASP A 124 24.05 -10.48 -7.24
CA ASP A 124 24.15 -11.37 -8.40
C ASP A 124 22.86 -12.19 -8.55
N HIS A 125 22.36 -12.27 -9.77
CA HIS A 125 21.21 -13.06 -10.16
C HIS A 125 21.63 -14.34 -10.91
N SER A 126 22.92 -14.69 -10.92
CA SER A 126 23.42 -15.94 -11.48
C SER A 126 22.91 -17.17 -10.72
N GLU A 127 22.95 -18.33 -11.37
CA GLU A 127 22.44 -19.59 -10.81
C GLU A 127 23.00 -19.87 -9.41
N GLY A 128 22.13 -19.91 -8.41
CA GLY A 128 22.45 -20.05 -7.00
C GLY A 128 22.45 -18.77 -6.18
N GLY A 129 22.44 -17.58 -6.81
CA GLY A 129 22.47 -16.26 -6.13
C GLY A 129 21.16 -15.87 -5.44
N LYS A 130 20.02 -16.24 -6.02
CA LYS A 130 18.69 -15.84 -5.52
C LYS A 130 18.24 -16.47 -4.20
N ASN A 131 18.83 -17.58 -3.79
CA ASN A 131 18.43 -18.33 -2.59
C ASN A 131 19.61 -18.76 -1.71
N GLY A 132 20.83 -18.31 -1.99
CA GLY A 132 22.02 -18.71 -1.27
C GLY A 132 22.38 -17.76 -0.11
N ALA A 133 23.02 -18.31 0.93
CA ALA A 133 23.55 -17.54 2.06
C ALA A 133 24.46 -16.36 1.64
N HIS A 134 25.08 -16.44 0.47
CA HIS A 134 25.93 -15.39 -0.10
C HIS A 134 25.17 -14.11 -0.49
N SER A 135 23.89 -14.20 -0.87
CA SER A 135 23.06 -13.05 -1.22
C SER A 135 22.81 -12.11 -0.03
N TYR A 136 22.77 -12.65 1.18
CA TYR A 136 22.56 -11.86 2.40
C TYR A 136 23.85 -11.29 2.98
N ALA A 137 24.97 -11.97 2.76
CA ALA A 137 26.28 -11.51 3.26
C ALA A 137 26.77 -10.27 2.50
N ASN A 138 26.60 -10.26 1.17
CA ASN A 138 27.03 -9.15 0.30
C ASN A 138 25.90 -8.71 -0.64
N PRO A 139 24.84 -8.06 -0.15
CA PRO A 139 23.78 -7.57 -0.99
C PRO A 139 24.22 -6.37 -1.83
N LYS A 140 23.63 -6.19 -3.01
CA LYS A 140 23.76 -4.95 -3.80
C LYS A 140 23.22 -3.75 -3.04
N VAL A 141 22.07 -3.95 -2.36
CA VAL A 141 21.41 -2.92 -1.53
C VAL A 141 20.83 -3.59 -0.29
N ARG A 142 21.09 -3.01 0.88
CA ARG A 142 20.28 -3.27 2.07
C ARG A 142 19.12 -2.31 2.12
N LEU A 143 17.92 -2.84 2.30
CA LEU A 143 16.69 -2.11 2.44
C LEU A 143 16.36 -1.94 3.95
N PRO A 144 15.34 -1.15 4.31
CA PRO A 144 14.99 -0.88 5.71
C PRO A 144 14.67 -2.12 6.57
N GLY A 145 14.24 -3.22 5.95
CA GLY A 145 13.80 -4.43 6.64
C GLY A 145 12.29 -4.60 6.67
N GLY A 146 11.81 -5.57 7.44
CA GLY A 146 10.40 -5.94 7.50
C GLY A 146 9.55 -5.03 8.36
N GLY A 147 10.10 -4.49 9.47
CA GLY A 147 9.27 -3.83 10.48
C GLY A 147 8.09 -4.72 10.86
N GLY A 148 6.90 -4.15 10.95
CA GLY A 148 5.65 -4.85 11.20
C GLY A 148 5.02 -5.52 9.96
N ALA A 149 5.57 -5.33 8.76
CA ALA A 149 4.94 -5.79 7.53
C ALA A 149 4.66 -7.30 7.45
N PRO A 150 5.55 -8.21 7.94
CA PRO A 150 5.25 -9.65 7.98
C PRO A 150 4.02 -9.98 8.82
N GLU A 151 3.89 -9.35 9.98
CA GLU A 151 2.75 -9.55 10.88
C GLU A 151 1.46 -8.94 10.29
N ILE A 152 1.55 -7.75 9.67
CA ILE A 152 0.43 -7.10 9.00
C ILE A 152 -0.10 -8.00 7.88
N SER A 153 0.79 -8.53 7.03
CA SER A 153 0.37 -9.35 5.89
C SER A 153 -0.25 -10.68 6.28
N THR A 154 0.12 -11.21 7.43
CA THR A 154 -0.39 -12.49 7.91
C THR A 154 -1.66 -12.35 8.72
N ASN A 155 -1.84 -11.27 9.46
CA ASN A 155 -2.92 -11.15 10.44
C ASN A 155 -4.01 -10.13 10.09
N ALA A 156 -3.75 -9.11 9.25
CA ALA A 156 -4.83 -8.29 8.72
C ALA A 156 -5.75 -9.13 7.82
N LYS A 157 -7.06 -8.87 7.85
CA LYS A 157 -8.01 -9.62 7.01
C LYS A 157 -7.68 -9.48 5.53
N GLU A 158 -7.26 -8.28 5.10
CA GLU A 158 -6.79 -7.98 3.76
C GLU A 158 -5.57 -7.07 3.78
N VAL A 159 -4.80 -7.10 2.70
CA VAL A 159 -3.66 -6.21 2.49
C VAL A 159 -3.85 -5.39 1.23
N PHE A 160 -3.73 -4.08 1.37
CA PHE A 160 -3.66 -3.15 0.25
C PHE A 160 -2.20 -2.76 0.03
N ILE A 161 -1.72 -2.94 -1.20
CA ILE A 161 -0.34 -2.61 -1.55
C ILE A 161 -0.35 -1.36 -2.42
N THR A 162 0.43 -0.35 -2.03
CA THR A 162 0.62 0.88 -2.81
C THR A 162 2.07 1.00 -3.20
N VAL A 163 2.35 1.07 -4.49
CA VAL A 163 3.72 1.04 -4.99
C VAL A 163 3.84 1.62 -6.40
N LYS A 164 4.94 2.32 -6.69
CA LYS A 164 5.21 2.84 -8.03
C LYS A 164 5.51 1.69 -9.00
N HIS A 165 4.88 1.69 -10.17
CA HIS A 165 5.04 0.66 -11.19
C HIS A 165 6.33 0.87 -11.99
N SER A 166 7.23 -0.10 -11.93
CA SER A 166 8.45 -0.11 -12.72
C SER A 166 9.07 -1.51 -12.75
N LYS A 167 9.86 -1.85 -13.78
CA LYS A 167 10.62 -3.12 -13.85
C LYS A 167 11.55 -3.36 -12.66
N ARG A 168 11.98 -2.30 -12.00
CA ARG A 168 12.81 -2.40 -10.79
C ARG A 168 11.98 -2.91 -9.60
N THR A 169 10.72 -2.53 -9.55
CA THR A 169 9.79 -2.87 -8.46
C THR A 169 9.00 -4.14 -8.76
N PHE A 170 8.45 -4.26 -9.98
CA PHE A 170 7.67 -5.40 -10.44
C PHE A 170 8.61 -6.42 -11.06
N VAL A 171 9.13 -7.33 -10.25
CA VAL A 171 10.13 -8.34 -10.63
C VAL A 171 9.48 -9.72 -10.78
N LYS A 172 10.04 -10.58 -11.63
CA LYS A 172 9.52 -11.94 -11.84
C LYS A 172 9.47 -12.73 -10.53
N ASP A 173 10.54 -12.63 -9.75
CA ASP A 173 10.69 -13.24 -8.43
C ASP A 173 11.43 -12.23 -7.54
N VAL A 174 10.92 -11.98 -6.34
CA VAL A 174 11.60 -11.12 -5.38
C VAL A 174 12.90 -11.75 -4.90
N ASP A 175 13.92 -10.93 -4.67
CA ASP A 175 15.22 -11.41 -4.21
C ASP A 175 15.15 -12.01 -2.80
N PHE A 176 14.22 -11.52 -1.99
CA PHE A 176 13.91 -12.01 -0.65
C PHE A 176 12.41 -11.82 -0.36
N ILE A 177 11.77 -12.81 0.23
CA ILE A 177 10.39 -12.67 0.71
C ILE A 177 10.44 -12.13 2.14
N THR A 178 10.35 -10.80 2.27
CA THR A 178 10.18 -10.17 3.57
C THR A 178 8.76 -10.41 4.10
N THR A 179 7.79 -10.30 3.19
CA THR A 179 6.37 -10.34 3.51
C THR A 179 5.69 -11.26 2.51
N ILE A 180 5.02 -12.28 3.03
CA ILE A 180 4.36 -13.26 2.19
C ILE A 180 3.08 -12.67 1.54
N GLY A 181 3.01 -12.81 0.21
CA GLY A 181 1.76 -12.67 -0.55
C GLY A 181 1.04 -14.01 -0.62
N PHE A 182 1.09 -14.65 -1.79
CA PHE A 182 0.52 -15.98 -2.02
C PHE A 182 1.59 -17.08 -2.18
N GLY A 183 2.82 -16.84 -1.70
CA GLY A 183 3.91 -17.78 -1.84
C GLY A 183 4.48 -17.83 -3.25
N ARG A 184 5.22 -18.90 -3.58
CA ARG A 184 5.88 -19.02 -4.89
C ARG A 184 4.99 -19.64 -5.98
N ASP A 185 3.91 -20.26 -5.58
CA ASP A 185 3.01 -21.07 -6.43
C ASP A 185 1.53 -20.70 -6.30
N GLY A 186 1.21 -19.60 -5.60
CA GLY A 186 -0.15 -19.18 -5.32
C GLY A 186 -0.80 -19.88 -4.11
N LYS A 187 -0.12 -20.85 -3.49
CA LYS A 187 -0.66 -21.71 -2.42
C LYS A 187 -0.11 -21.40 -1.03
N GLY A 188 0.71 -20.38 -0.92
CA GLY A 188 1.41 -20.05 0.33
C GLY A 188 0.53 -19.79 1.54
N ARG A 189 -0.79 -19.65 1.35
CA ARG A 189 -1.78 -19.42 2.43
C ARG A 189 -2.72 -20.59 2.69
N GLU A 190 -2.75 -21.61 1.84
CA GLU A 190 -3.77 -22.67 1.89
C GLU A 190 -3.78 -23.49 3.19
N ASN A 191 -2.62 -23.66 3.83
CA ASN A 191 -2.46 -24.54 4.99
C ASN A 191 -2.07 -23.77 6.27
N LEU A 192 -2.23 -22.45 6.28
CA LEU A 192 -1.90 -21.63 7.45
C LEU A 192 -3.19 -21.28 8.21
N PRO A 193 -3.35 -21.80 9.45
CA PRO A 193 -4.53 -21.50 10.25
C PRO A 193 -4.53 -20.02 10.66
N ASN A 194 -5.72 -19.41 10.69
CA ASN A 194 -5.94 -18.04 11.16
C ASN A 194 -5.16 -16.95 10.42
N ILE A 195 -4.69 -17.23 9.22
CA ILE A 195 -4.04 -16.21 8.38
C ILE A 195 -5.10 -15.38 7.65
N GLY A 196 -4.85 -14.09 7.47
CA GLY A 196 -5.68 -13.21 6.65
C GLY A 196 -5.74 -13.65 5.18
N ARG A 197 -6.67 -13.07 4.42
CA ARG A 197 -6.85 -13.37 2.97
C ARG A 197 -5.64 -12.94 2.12
N GLY A 198 -4.76 -12.10 2.66
CA GLY A 198 -3.57 -11.59 1.98
C GLY A 198 -3.85 -10.38 1.09
N PRO A 199 -2.95 -10.11 0.13
CA PRO A 199 -3.11 -9.00 -0.80
C PRO A 199 -4.41 -9.11 -1.61
N SER A 200 -5.29 -8.12 -1.48
CA SER A 200 -6.55 -8.05 -2.22
C SER A 200 -6.50 -7.05 -3.37
N ILE A 201 -5.63 -6.05 -3.26
CA ILE A 201 -5.46 -5.03 -4.27
C ILE A 201 -4.03 -4.48 -4.26
N VAL A 202 -3.47 -4.28 -5.45
CA VAL A 202 -2.20 -3.56 -5.67
C VAL A 202 -2.52 -2.33 -6.49
N ILE A 203 -2.28 -1.16 -5.93
CA ILE A 203 -2.57 0.14 -6.53
C ILE A 203 -1.24 0.76 -6.92
N THR A 204 -1.10 1.10 -8.19
CA THR A 204 0.10 1.72 -8.74
C THR A 204 -0.22 3.08 -9.35
N ASP A 205 0.78 3.75 -9.87
CA ASP A 205 0.61 4.98 -10.65
C ASP A 205 0.12 4.73 -12.09
N LEU A 206 0.04 3.46 -12.53
CA LEU A 206 -0.42 3.08 -13.87
C LEU A 206 -1.78 2.35 -13.85
N CYS A 207 -2.01 1.50 -12.87
CA CYS A 207 -3.13 0.55 -12.90
C CYS A 207 -3.47 0.01 -11.50
N ILE A 208 -4.56 -0.75 -11.46
CA ILE A 208 -4.95 -1.59 -10.34
C ILE A 208 -4.76 -3.04 -10.74
N LEU A 209 -4.06 -3.81 -9.89
CA LEU A 209 -3.97 -5.26 -10.01
C LEU A 209 -4.70 -5.92 -8.85
N LYS A 210 -5.29 -7.08 -9.14
CA LYS A 210 -5.89 -7.96 -8.14
C LYS A 210 -5.41 -9.39 -8.35
N PRO A 211 -5.35 -10.23 -7.31
CA PRO A 211 -5.04 -11.64 -7.49
C PRO A 211 -6.15 -12.35 -8.27
N ASP A 212 -5.75 -13.15 -9.23
CA ASP A 212 -6.66 -14.08 -9.90
C ASP A 212 -7.34 -15.00 -8.87
N PRO A 213 -8.65 -15.22 -8.94
CA PRO A 213 -9.37 -16.01 -7.94
C PRO A 213 -8.85 -17.44 -7.77
N ILE A 214 -8.32 -18.05 -8.83
CA ILE A 214 -7.88 -19.44 -8.87
C ILE A 214 -6.36 -19.54 -8.65
N THR A 215 -5.57 -18.87 -9.49
CA THR A 215 -4.13 -19.00 -9.50
C THR A 215 -3.42 -18.11 -8.50
N LYS A 216 -4.11 -17.07 -7.98
CA LYS A 216 -3.55 -16.01 -7.12
C LYS A 216 -2.47 -15.16 -7.77
N GLU A 217 -2.21 -15.34 -9.05
CA GLU A 217 -1.31 -14.48 -9.80
C GLU A 217 -1.95 -13.10 -10.00
N LEU A 218 -1.17 -12.03 -9.84
CA LEU A 218 -1.64 -10.67 -10.04
C LEU A 218 -2.03 -10.44 -11.51
N MET A 219 -3.23 -9.95 -11.74
CA MET A 219 -3.71 -9.50 -13.03
C MET A 219 -4.21 -8.07 -12.98
N VAL A 220 -4.03 -7.32 -14.06
CA VAL A 220 -4.53 -5.96 -14.19
C VAL A 220 -6.05 -5.98 -14.38
N THR A 221 -6.75 -5.29 -13.50
CA THR A 221 -8.22 -5.21 -13.53
C THR A 221 -8.73 -3.84 -13.96
N SER A 222 -7.88 -2.79 -13.84
CA SER A 222 -8.24 -1.44 -14.24
C SER A 222 -7.00 -0.64 -14.64
N LEU A 223 -7.06 0.12 -15.73
CA LEU A 223 -6.03 1.07 -16.13
C LEU A 223 -6.39 2.47 -15.65
N HIS A 224 -5.39 3.25 -15.23
CA HIS A 224 -5.61 4.66 -14.95
C HIS A 224 -5.78 5.46 -16.23
N PRO A 225 -6.50 6.60 -16.22
CA PRO A 225 -6.69 7.41 -17.42
C PRO A 225 -5.37 7.81 -18.04
N GLY A 226 -5.23 7.57 -19.35
CA GLY A 226 -4.02 7.86 -20.12
C GLY A 226 -2.96 6.76 -20.10
N THR A 227 -3.15 5.68 -19.35
CA THR A 227 -2.26 4.51 -19.35
C THR A 227 -2.74 3.47 -20.35
N THR A 228 -1.81 2.89 -21.10
CA THR A 228 -2.06 1.80 -22.05
C THR A 228 -1.65 0.45 -21.47
N LYS A 229 -2.07 -0.66 -22.11
CA LYS A 229 -1.59 -2.00 -21.76
C LYS A 229 -0.09 -2.12 -21.97
N GLU A 230 0.41 -1.51 -23.01
CA GLU A 230 1.82 -1.49 -23.41
C GLU A 230 2.68 -0.85 -22.32
N ASP A 231 2.24 0.26 -21.73
CA ASP A 231 2.93 0.93 -20.62
C ASP A 231 3.07 -0.02 -19.41
N VAL A 232 2.01 -0.75 -19.09
CA VAL A 232 2.03 -1.71 -17.98
C VAL A 232 2.92 -2.91 -18.28
N ILE A 233 2.87 -3.46 -19.52
CA ILE A 233 3.72 -4.57 -19.95
C ILE A 233 5.19 -4.16 -19.90
N GLU A 234 5.51 -2.96 -20.40
CA GLU A 234 6.88 -2.44 -20.39
C GLU A 234 7.41 -2.26 -18.94
N ALA A 235 6.56 -1.83 -18.01
CA ALA A 235 6.92 -1.60 -16.62
C ALA A 235 6.93 -2.86 -15.74
N THR A 236 6.50 -4.03 -16.25
CA THR A 236 6.39 -5.29 -15.49
C THR A 236 7.50 -6.28 -15.86
N GLY A 237 8.08 -6.95 -14.87
CA GLY A 237 9.18 -7.92 -15.03
C GLY A 237 8.74 -9.35 -15.35
N TRP A 238 7.45 -9.60 -15.54
CA TRP A 238 6.89 -10.89 -15.96
C TRP A 238 5.80 -10.68 -17.02
N GLU A 239 5.32 -11.75 -17.63
CA GLU A 239 4.18 -11.72 -18.56
C GLU A 239 2.90 -11.42 -17.75
N VAL A 240 2.53 -10.14 -17.70
CA VAL A 240 1.37 -9.68 -16.92
C VAL A 240 0.06 -10.02 -17.61
N LYS A 241 -0.90 -10.51 -16.83
CA LYS A 241 -2.25 -10.85 -17.28
C LYS A 241 -3.18 -9.64 -17.12
N PHE A 242 -4.18 -9.58 -17.98
CA PHE A 242 -5.26 -8.61 -17.92
C PHE A 242 -6.59 -9.34 -17.73
N ALA A 243 -7.48 -8.76 -16.94
CA ALA A 243 -8.82 -9.27 -16.80
C ALA A 243 -9.58 -9.22 -18.13
N ASP A 244 -10.50 -10.17 -18.37
CA ASP A 244 -11.35 -10.20 -19.57
C ASP A 244 -12.19 -8.91 -19.67
N SER A 245 -12.71 -8.43 -18.54
CA SER A 245 -13.34 -7.12 -18.42
C SER A 245 -12.33 -6.16 -17.78
N LEU A 246 -11.57 -5.46 -18.61
CA LEU A 246 -10.60 -4.46 -18.16
C LEU A 246 -11.28 -3.11 -18.04
N ASP A 247 -11.32 -2.57 -16.83
CA ASP A 247 -11.95 -1.29 -16.53
C ASP A 247 -10.99 -0.11 -16.76
N THR A 248 -11.55 1.10 -16.78
CA THR A 248 -10.78 2.35 -16.61
C THR A 248 -11.09 2.90 -15.24
N THR A 249 -10.06 3.15 -14.44
CA THR A 249 -10.22 3.73 -13.11
C THR A 249 -10.79 5.16 -13.24
N PRO A 250 -11.88 5.50 -12.56
CA PRO A 250 -12.42 6.85 -12.61
C PRO A 250 -11.39 7.89 -12.19
N ALA A 251 -11.24 8.95 -12.97
CA ALA A 251 -10.38 10.08 -12.61
C ALA A 251 -10.77 10.67 -11.25
N PRO A 252 -9.82 11.30 -10.52
CA PRO A 252 -10.13 12.03 -9.29
C PRO A 252 -11.20 13.10 -9.53
N SER A 253 -12.13 13.26 -8.59
CA SER A 253 -13.08 14.37 -8.60
C SER A 253 -12.45 15.65 -8.05
N GLU A 254 -13.04 16.81 -8.35
CA GLU A 254 -12.62 18.10 -7.78
C GLU A 254 -12.62 18.08 -6.26
N LYS A 255 -13.64 17.47 -5.64
CA LYS A 255 -13.75 17.38 -4.19
C LYS A 255 -12.59 16.57 -3.58
N GLU A 256 -12.26 15.42 -4.16
CA GLU A 256 -11.19 14.56 -3.66
C GLU A 256 -9.82 15.25 -3.78
N LEU A 257 -9.56 15.88 -4.93
CA LEU A 257 -8.30 16.63 -5.14
C LEU A 257 -8.20 17.82 -4.21
N HIS A 258 -9.29 18.55 -4.02
CA HIS A 258 -9.33 19.70 -3.10
C HIS A 258 -8.97 19.24 -1.67
N VAL A 259 -9.62 18.20 -1.16
CA VAL A 259 -9.36 17.66 0.18
C VAL A 259 -7.92 17.19 0.32
N LEU A 260 -7.39 16.45 -0.67
CA LEU A 260 -6.00 15.96 -0.63
C LEU A 260 -5.00 17.12 -0.62
N ARG A 261 -5.21 18.11 -1.49
CA ARG A 261 -4.31 19.27 -1.61
C ARG A 261 -4.37 20.18 -0.38
N GLU A 262 -5.55 20.39 0.19
CA GLU A 262 -5.69 21.12 1.46
C GLU A 262 -5.01 20.40 2.62
N LEU A 263 -5.18 19.07 2.72
CA LEU A 263 -4.51 18.25 3.73
C LEU A 263 -2.99 18.40 3.62
N LYS A 264 -2.44 18.31 2.42
CA LYS A 264 -0.99 18.49 2.17
C LYS A 264 -0.52 19.91 2.52
N ALA A 265 -1.23 20.93 2.07
CA ALA A 265 -0.85 22.32 2.31
C ALA A 265 -0.83 22.69 3.81
N ARG A 266 -1.84 22.25 4.57
CA ARG A 266 -1.84 22.49 6.04
C ARG A 266 -0.76 21.68 6.76
N THR A 267 -0.44 20.48 6.26
CA THR A 267 0.67 19.66 6.78
C THR A 267 2.01 20.37 6.58
N GLU A 268 2.30 20.83 5.37
CA GLU A 268 3.53 21.57 5.06
C GLU A 268 3.66 22.84 5.93
N LYS A 269 2.56 23.56 6.10
CA LYS A 269 2.55 24.77 6.97
C LYS A 269 2.86 24.43 8.42
N ALA A 270 2.27 23.36 8.96
CA ALA A 270 2.49 22.94 10.35
C ALA A 270 3.94 22.51 10.58
N HIS A 271 4.50 21.68 9.68
CA HIS A 271 5.87 21.19 9.80
C HIS A 271 6.91 22.30 9.62
N SER A 272 6.71 23.23 8.68
CA SER A 272 7.62 24.39 8.50
C SER A 272 7.65 25.30 9.73
N ALA A 273 6.55 25.42 10.47
CA ALA A 273 6.50 26.19 11.70
C ALA A 273 7.28 25.52 12.85
N GLN A 274 7.32 24.18 12.88
CA GLN A 274 8.10 23.41 13.88
C GLN A 274 9.61 23.50 13.65
N GLU A 275 10.07 23.57 12.39
CA GLU A 275 11.50 23.69 12.06
C GLU A 275 12.09 25.07 12.44
N THR A 276 11.24 26.07 12.61
CA THR A 276 11.63 27.46 12.92
C THR A 276 11.50 27.82 14.40
N ALA A 277 10.97 26.95 15.23
CA ALA A 277 10.77 27.14 16.68
C ALA A 277 11.85 26.41 17.49
#